data_b12f35a865d13c5160bf78726d8a95ea
#
_entry.id   b12f35a865d13c5160bf78726d8a95ea
#
_cell.length_a   1.000
_cell.length_b   1.000
_cell.length_c   1.000
_cell.angle_alpha   90.00
_cell.angle_beta   90.00
_cell.angle_gamma   90.00
#
_symmetry.space_group_name_H-M   'P 1'
#
loop_
_entity.id
_entity.type
_entity.pdbx_description
1 polymer ?
#
loop_
_entity_poly.entity_id
_entity_poly.type
_entity_poly.pdbx_seq_one_letter_code
_entity_poly.pdbx_strand_id
1 'polypeptide(L)'
;VAAAEILKAGAKGRVVNERGEIEQDGAATSHQESGVKEIVAGGLFAGVFSFLINGLRVAADGASYWFKSGKAIFQLPMGFSLALLGAGYLVGIMGGMAILIGIAMTWGIMVPVLTSNAPMPADMEMAAYAMKIWKEQVRFIGAGTIGIAAIWTLISLAKPMWEGMRLSFDVIKNPSLAQNTHRADRDLSPKVMIALSLLMVL
;
A
#
# COMPACT_ATOMS: atom_id res chain seq x y z
N VAL A 1 0.50 7.17 -2.18
CA VAL A 1 1.70 7.89 -1.71
C VAL A 1 2.94 7.38 -2.42
N ALA A 2 3.25 6.05 -2.42
CA ALA A 2 4.46 5.49 -3.05
C ALA A 2 4.54 5.78 -4.57
N ALA A 3 3.46 5.59 -5.33
CA ALA A 3 3.41 5.89 -6.75
C ALA A 3 3.64 7.38 -7.04
N ALA A 4 3.10 8.28 -6.19
CA ALA A 4 3.29 9.72 -6.32
C ALA A 4 4.75 10.14 -6.06
N GLU A 5 5.43 9.48 -5.11
CA GLU A 5 6.85 9.76 -4.84
C GLU A 5 7.77 9.24 -5.98
N ILE A 6 7.44 8.11 -6.59
CA ILE A 6 8.15 7.61 -7.78
C ILE A 6 7.95 8.56 -8.96
N LEU A 7 6.73 9.06 -9.17
CA LEU A 7 6.44 10.05 -10.21
C LEU A 7 7.15 11.38 -9.93
N LYS A 8 7.19 11.82 -8.68
CA LYS A 8 7.96 13.03 -8.29
C LYS A 8 9.45 12.87 -8.52
N ALA A 9 10.02 11.70 -8.20
CA ALA A 9 11.43 11.41 -8.46
C ALA A 9 11.74 11.46 -9.97
N GLY A 10 10.79 11.02 -10.82
CA GLY A 10 10.90 11.09 -12.28
C GLY A 10 10.56 12.46 -12.88
N ALA A 11 9.74 13.27 -12.20
CA ALA A 11 9.23 14.56 -12.72
C ALA A 11 10.05 15.79 -12.27
N LYS A 12 10.92 15.66 -11.29
CA LYS A 12 11.70 16.77 -10.71
C LYS A 12 12.69 17.49 -11.66
N GLY A 13 12.68 17.16 -12.95
CA GLY A 13 13.56 17.77 -13.97
C GLY A 13 12.95 18.89 -14.82
N ARG A 14 11.68 19.27 -14.57
CA ARG A 14 11.04 20.34 -15.36
C ARG A 14 10.55 21.46 -14.44
N VAL A 15 11.35 22.49 -14.29
CA VAL A 15 10.90 23.76 -13.71
C VAL A 15 10.45 24.64 -14.87
N VAL A 16 9.18 25.02 -14.90
CA VAL A 16 8.63 25.98 -15.87
C VAL A 16 8.77 27.36 -15.24
N ASN A 17 9.58 28.21 -15.86
CA ASN A 17 9.70 29.64 -15.47
C ASN A 17 8.40 30.40 -15.72
N GLU A 18 8.20 31.52 -15.05
CA GLU A 18 7.04 32.40 -15.20
C GLU A 18 6.78 32.87 -16.66
N ARG A 19 7.73 32.65 -17.56
CA ARG A 19 7.63 32.91 -19.00
C ARG A 19 7.21 31.71 -19.85
N GLY A 20 6.96 30.53 -19.22
CA GLY A 20 6.53 29.32 -19.93
C GLY A 20 7.65 28.57 -20.67
N GLU A 21 8.91 28.94 -20.45
CA GLU A 21 10.06 28.24 -21.03
C GLU A 21 10.53 27.12 -20.08
N ILE A 22 10.84 25.97 -20.66
CA ILE A 22 11.36 24.81 -19.91
C ILE A 22 12.84 25.07 -19.69
N GLU A 23 13.21 25.55 -18.52
CA GLU A 23 14.61 25.66 -18.11
C GLU A 23 15.08 24.29 -17.60
N GLN A 24 15.99 23.68 -18.33
CA GLN A 24 16.71 22.50 -17.88
C GLN A 24 17.79 22.96 -16.92
N ASP A 25 17.46 23.01 -15.64
CA ASP A 25 18.45 23.26 -14.60
C ASP A 25 19.43 22.06 -14.56
N GLY A 26 20.70 22.34 -14.82
CA GLY A 26 21.75 21.30 -14.84
C GLY A 26 21.89 20.51 -13.52
N ALA A 27 21.38 21.08 -12.42
CA ALA A 27 21.23 20.39 -11.14
C ALA A 27 20.08 19.36 -11.15
N ALA A 28 19.01 19.62 -11.90
CA ALA A 28 17.84 18.73 -11.99
C ALA A 28 18.15 17.45 -12.83
N THR A 29 18.97 17.58 -13.86
CA THR A 29 19.41 16.42 -14.67
C THR A 29 20.30 15.47 -13.88
N SER A 30 21.17 15.99 -13.01
CA SER A 30 22.02 15.15 -12.14
C SER A 30 21.20 14.38 -11.09
N HIS A 31 20.11 14.97 -10.56
CA HIS A 31 19.20 14.31 -9.64
C HIS A 31 18.30 13.27 -10.32
N GLN A 32 17.93 13.45 -11.58
CA GLN A 32 17.14 12.49 -12.33
C GLN A 32 17.94 11.25 -12.70
N GLU A 33 19.21 11.42 -13.13
CA GLU A 33 20.12 10.29 -13.35
C GLU A 33 20.42 9.54 -12.06
N SER A 34 20.54 10.24 -10.93
CA SER A 34 20.74 9.65 -9.61
C SER A 34 19.53 8.78 -9.22
N GLY A 35 18.31 9.28 -9.36
CA GLY A 35 17.09 8.54 -9.00
C GLY A 35 16.89 7.25 -9.80
N VAL A 36 17.16 7.26 -11.10
CA VAL A 36 17.09 6.04 -11.93
C VAL A 36 18.19 5.06 -11.55
N LYS A 37 19.41 5.53 -11.31
CA LYS A 37 20.52 4.70 -10.85
C LYS A 37 20.22 4.03 -9.50
N GLU A 38 19.61 4.75 -8.57
CA GLU A 38 19.22 4.22 -7.26
C GLU A 38 18.12 3.13 -7.39
N ILE A 39 17.13 3.35 -8.25
CA ILE A 39 16.07 2.36 -8.52
C ILE A 39 16.66 1.10 -9.15
N VAL A 40 17.54 1.25 -10.17
CA VAL A 40 18.18 0.12 -10.83
C VAL A 40 19.13 -0.62 -9.87
N ALA A 41 19.94 0.10 -9.10
CA ALA A 41 20.84 -0.50 -8.12
C ALA A 41 20.07 -1.24 -7.02
N GLY A 42 18.99 -0.64 -6.47
CA GLY A 42 18.13 -1.27 -5.49
C GLY A 42 17.42 -2.50 -6.04
N GLY A 43 16.91 -2.43 -7.27
CA GLY A 43 16.27 -3.55 -7.96
C GLY A 43 17.24 -4.70 -8.23
N LEU A 44 18.46 -4.39 -8.67
CA LEU A 44 19.50 -5.38 -8.92
C LEU A 44 19.95 -6.05 -7.62
N PHE A 45 20.17 -5.26 -6.56
CA PHE A 45 20.51 -5.78 -5.24
C PHE A 45 19.42 -6.70 -4.69
N ALA A 46 18.15 -6.27 -4.74
CA ALA A 46 17.02 -7.07 -4.31
C ALA A 46 16.85 -8.35 -5.16
N GLY A 47 17.09 -8.26 -6.47
CA GLY A 47 17.04 -9.40 -7.39
C GLY A 47 18.12 -10.44 -7.09
N VAL A 48 19.37 -10.00 -6.91
CA VAL A 48 20.48 -10.88 -6.54
C VAL A 48 20.22 -11.53 -5.18
N PHE A 49 19.78 -10.76 -4.19
CA PHE A 49 19.47 -11.28 -2.86
C PHE A 49 18.33 -12.30 -2.90
N SER A 50 17.26 -12.01 -3.65
CA SER A 50 16.16 -12.93 -3.84
C SER A 50 16.60 -14.22 -4.56
N PHE A 51 17.47 -14.12 -5.54
CA PHE A 51 18.04 -15.29 -6.23
C PHE A 51 18.89 -16.14 -5.30
N LEU A 52 19.70 -15.53 -4.42
CA LEU A 52 20.52 -16.25 -3.43
C LEU A 52 19.65 -17.01 -2.43
N ILE A 53 18.56 -16.40 -1.95
CA ILE A 53 17.67 -17.03 -0.98
C ILE A 53 16.78 -18.08 -1.63
N ASN A 54 16.04 -17.71 -2.69
CA ASN A 54 15.03 -18.57 -3.30
C ASN A 54 15.59 -19.52 -4.35
N GLY A 55 16.63 -19.11 -5.08
CA GLY A 55 17.27 -19.92 -6.11
C GLY A 55 18.30 -20.89 -5.54
N LEU A 56 19.28 -20.36 -4.82
CA LEU A 56 20.35 -21.17 -4.24
C LEU A 56 20.04 -21.70 -2.83
N ARG A 57 18.96 -21.24 -2.19
CA ARG A 57 18.54 -21.62 -0.83
C ARG A 57 19.67 -21.53 0.21
N VAL A 58 20.51 -20.52 0.08
CA VAL A 58 21.66 -20.28 0.98
C VAL A 58 21.19 -19.89 2.38
N ALA A 59 20.02 -19.25 2.49
CA ALA A 59 19.41 -18.88 3.75
C ALA A 59 17.90 -19.15 3.71
N ALA A 60 17.30 -19.34 4.88
CA ALA A 60 15.85 -19.50 5.00
C ALA A 60 15.15 -18.15 4.83
N ASP A 61 14.04 -18.13 4.08
CA ASP A 61 13.18 -16.94 3.90
C ASP A 61 12.59 -16.41 5.21
N GLY A 62 12.56 -17.26 6.24
CA GLY A 62 12.02 -16.92 7.55
C GLY A 62 12.20 -18.04 8.54
N ALA A 63 12.06 -17.70 9.79
CA ALA A 63 12.03 -18.63 10.90
C ALA A 63 10.73 -18.39 11.68
N SER A 64 10.03 -19.44 12.02
CA SER A 64 8.86 -19.38 12.90
C SER A 64 9.10 -20.21 14.13
N TYR A 65 9.05 -19.55 15.27
CA TYR A 65 9.13 -20.23 16.55
C TYR A 65 7.73 -20.50 17.08
N TRP A 66 7.47 -21.78 17.36
CA TRP A 66 6.22 -22.25 17.92
C TRP A 66 6.45 -22.67 19.37
N PHE A 67 5.63 -22.17 20.27
CA PHE A 67 5.68 -22.59 21.66
C PHE A 67 4.28 -22.74 22.24
N LYS A 68 4.15 -23.63 23.21
CA LYS A 68 2.89 -23.96 23.85
C LYS A 68 2.95 -23.56 25.32
N SER A 69 1.94 -22.85 25.77
CA SER A 69 1.73 -22.55 27.19
C SER A 69 0.38 -23.14 27.63
N GLY A 70 0.41 -24.25 28.34
CA GLY A 70 -0.79 -25.02 28.63
C GLY A 70 -1.45 -25.58 27.36
N LYS A 71 -2.68 -25.12 27.05
CA LYS A 71 -3.42 -25.47 25.85
C LYS A 71 -3.25 -24.41 24.74
N ALA A 72 -2.75 -23.22 25.06
CA ALA A 72 -2.58 -22.12 24.14
C ALA A 72 -1.32 -22.30 23.28
N ILE A 73 -1.44 -22.06 21.98
CA ILE A 73 -0.34 -22.14 21.02
C ILE A 73 -0.01 -20.72 20.55
N PHE A 74 1.27 -20.39 20.64
CA PHE A 74 1.84 -19.11 20.23
C PHE A 74 2.79 -19.30 19.06
N GLN A 75 2.85 -18.32 18.19
CA GLN A 75 3.84 -18.24 17.12
C GLN A 75 4.56 -16.90 17.17
N LEU A 76 5.88 -16.93 17.03
CA LEU A 76 6.69 -15.76 16.72
C LEU A 76 7.15 -15.88 15.27
N PRO A 77 6.45 -15.25 14.31
CA PRO A 77 6.83 -15.29 12.91
C PRO A 77 7.96 -14.30 12.65
N MET A 78 9.07 -14.77 12.10
CA MET A 78 10.17 -13.96 11.61
C MET A 78 10.36 -14.24 10.14
N GLY A 79 10.18 -13.23 9.29
CA GLY A 79 10.40 -13.31 7.85
C GLY A 79 11.45 -12.29 7.41
N PHE A 80 12.36 -12.70 6.53
CA PHE A 80 13.40 -11.83 5.98
C PHE A 80 13.20 -11.66 4.49
N SER A 81 12.58 -10.55 4.10
CA SER A 81 12.38 -10.19 2.69
C SER A 81 12.77 -8.74 2.47
N LEU A 82 13.71 -8.50 1.56
CA LEU A 82 14.11 -7.14 1.19
C LEU A 82 12.96 -6.37 0.54
N ALA A 83 12.08 -7.06 -0.20
CA ALA A 83 10.90 -6.43 -0.78
C ALA A 83 9.94 -5.93 0.30
N LEU A 84 9.71 -6.73 1.37
CA LEU A 84 8.88 -6.33 2.50
C LEU A 84 9.53 -5.21 3.32
N LEU A 85 10.87 -5.21 3.43
CA LEU A 85 11.60 -4.14 4.10
C LEU A 85 11.45 -2.82 3.34
N GLY A 86 11.60 -2.84 2.02
CA GLY A 86 11.36 -1.68 1.16
C GLY A 86 9.91 -1.18 1.22
N ALA A 87 8.95 -2.10 1.16
CA ALA A 87 7.53 -1.76 1.32
C ALA A 87 7.24 -1.15 2.71
N GLY A 88 7.83 -1.70 3.77
CA GLY A 88 7.72 -1.17 5.14
C GLY A 88 8.28 0.24 5.27
N TYR A 89 9.40 0.53 4.61
CA TYR A 89 9.99 1.86 4.55
C TYR A 89 9.04 2.87 3.88
N LEU A 90 8.41 2.48 2.75
CA LEU A 90 7.45 3.33 2.04
C LEU A 90 6.14 3.55 2.81
N VAL A 91 5.68 2.55 3.53
CA VAL A 91 4.45 2.62 4.36
C VAL A 91 4.67 3.51 5.58
N GLY A 92 5.91 3.61 6.04
CA GLY A 92 6.30 4.43 7.17
C GLY A 92 5.92 3.83 8.52
N ILE A 93 6.32 4.53 9.59
CA ILE A 93 6.24 4.02 10.96
C ILE A 93 4.78 3.79 11.41
N MET A 94 3.84 4.63 10.98
CA MET A 94 2.42 4.49 11.37
C MET A 94 1.81 3.21 10.82
N GLY A 95 2.05 2.90 9.54
CA GLY A 95 1.60 1.66 8.94
C GLY A 95 2.32 0.44 9.50
N GLY A 96 3.63 0.56 9.75
CA GLY A 96 4.43 -0.48 10.40
C GLY A 96 3.90 -0.83 11.79
N MET A 97 3.56 0.16 12.60
CA MET A 97 2.95 -0.03 13.93
C MET A 97 1.58 -0.70 13.85
N ALA A 98 0.74 -0.32 12.88
CA ALA A 98 -0.56 -0.94 12.68
C ALA A 98 -0.42 -2.43 12.32
N ILE A 99 0.54 -2.78 11.45
CA ILE A 99 0.85 -4.17 11.10
C ILE A 99 1.35 -4.94 12.33
N LEU A 100 2.25 -4.36 13.12
CA LEU A 100 2.79 -4.97 14.32
C LEU A 100 1.70 -5.25 15.35
N ILE A 101 0.79 -4.30 15.59
CA ILE A 101 -0.37 -4.49 16.46
C ILE A 101 -1.27 -5.62 15.92
N GLY A 102 -1.51 -5.67 14.61
CA GLY A 102 -2.29 -6.73 13.98
C GLY A 102 -1.67 -8.12 14.19
N ILE A 103 -0.35 -8.25 14.05
CA ILE A 103 0.39 -9.50 14.31
C ILE A 103 0.30 -9.87 15.78
N ALA A 104 0.52 -8.93 16.70
CA ALA A 104 0.44 -9.16 18.13
C ALA A 104 -0.97 -9.61 18.57
N MET A 105 -2.01 -8.99 18.05
CA MET A 105 -3.39 -9.40 18.30
C MET A 105 -3.69 -10.80 17.73
N THR A 106 -3.24 -11.09 16.53
CA THR A 106 -3.50 -12.38 15.86
C THR A 106 -2.78 -13.52 16.58
N TRP A 107 -1.45 -13.45 16.66
CA TRP A 107 -0.60 -14.54 17.15
C TRP A 107 -0.36 -14.48 18.66
N GLY A 108 -0.54 -13.34 19.29
CA GLY A 108 -0.43 -13.16 20.73
C GLY A 108 -1.73 -13.37 21.50
N ILE A 109 -2.89 -13.13 20.88
CA ILE A 109 -4.19 -13.17 21.56
C ILE A 109 -5.15 -14.16 20.88
N MET A 110 -5.52 -13.92 19.61
CA MET A 110 -6.61 -14.64 18.96
C MET A 110 -6.32 -16.13 18.79
N VAL A 111 -5.18 -16.47 18.19
CA VAL A 111 -4.79 -17.89 18.00
C VAL A 111 -4.63 -18.61 19.33
N PRO A 112 -3.92 -18.07 20.36
CA PRO A 112 -3.82 -18.69 21.67
C PRO A 112 -5.18 -18.92 22.35
N VAL A 113 -6.08 -17.94 22.32
CA VAL A 113 -7.42 -18.06 22.92
C VAL A 113 -8.24 -19.15 22.22
N LEU A 114 -8.25 -19.16 20.89
CA LEU A 114 -9.01 -20.14 20.12
C LEU A 114 -8.46 -21.57 20.27
N THR A 115 -7.14 -21.71 20.28
CA THR A 115 -6.49 -23.02 20.48
C THR A 115 -6.65 -23.52 21.92
N SER A 116 -6.77 -22.63 22.92
CA SER A 116 -7.03 -23.03 24.30
C SER A 116 -8.45 -23.57 24.52
N ASN A 117 -9.42 -23.04 23.75
CA ASN A 117 -10.83 -23.42 23.87
C ASN A 117 -11.22 -24.66 23.08
N ALA A 118 -10.42 -25.07 22.10
CA ALA A 118 -10.67 -26.24 21.29
C ALA A 118 -9.58 -27.30 21.54
N PRO A 119 -9.93 -28.58 21.78
CA PRO A 119 -8.95 -29.64 21.99
C PRO A 119 -8.18 -29.89 20.69
N MET A 120 -6.85 -29.93 20.79
CA MET A 120 -6.00 -30.30 19.67
C MET A 120 -6.18 -31.79 19.35
N PRO A 121 -6.49 -32.18 18.08
CA PRO A 121 -6.53 -33.55 17.67
C PRO A 121 -5.18 -34.26 17.90
N ALA A 122 -5.19 -35.52 18.35
CA ALA A 122 -3.97 -36.25 18.65
C ALA A 122 -3.10 -36.52 17.42
N ASP A 123 -3.71 -36.51 16.23
CA ASP A 123 -3.06 -36.88 14.96
C ASP A 123 -2.48 -35.63 14.24
N MET A 124 -2.55 -34.44 14.83
CA MET A 124 -2.17 -33.22 14.16
C MET A 124 -0.99 -32.56 14.86
N GLU A 125 -0.02 -32.12 14.07
CA GLU A 125 1.11 -31.33 14.55
C GLU A 125 0.66 -29.97 15.05
N MET A 126 1.30 -29.46 16.10
CA MET A 126 0.96 -28.18 16.75
C MET A 126 0.91 -27.00 15.76
N ALA A 127 1.89 -26.91 14.87
CA ALA A 127 1.96 -25.86 13.86
C ALA A 127 0.79 -25.95 12.86
N ALA A 128 0.49 -27.17 12.39
CA ALA A 128 -0.61 -27.43 11.45
C ALA A 128 -1.97 -27.09 12.07
N TYR A 129 -2.18 -27.44 13.33
CA TYR A 129 -3.40 -27.12 14.05
C TYR A 129 -3.59 -25.61 14.23
N ALA A 130 -2.57 -24.89 14.69
CA ALA A 130 -2.64 -23.44 14.84
C ALA A 130 -2.89 -22.74 13.49
N MET A 131 -2.25 -23.19 12.41
CA MET A 131 -2.47 -22.68 11.07
C MET A 131 -3.89 -22.98 10.55
N LYS A 132 -4.47 -24.10 10.91
CA LYS A 132 -5.87 -24.42 10.60
C LYS A 132 -6.82 -23.44 11.28
N ILE A 133 -6.68 -23.24 12.59
CA ILE A 133 -7.48 -22.26 13.35
C ILE A 133 -7.32 -20.85 12.78
N TRP A 134 -6.10 -20.45 12.44
CA TRP A 134 -5.87 -19.17 11.80
C TRP A 134 -6.61 -19.03 10.47
N LYS A 135 -6.54 -20.04 9.59
CA LYS A 135 -7.20 -20.03 8.28
C LYS A 135 -8.72 -20.01 8.37
N GLU A 136 -9.28 -20.79 9.29
CA GLU A 136 -10.72 -21.00 9.39
C GLU A 136 -11.45 -19.93 10.20
N GLN A 137 -10.77 -19.27 11.15
CA GLN A 137 -11.41 -18.34 12.08
C GLN A 137 -10.75 -16.97 12.09
N VAL A 138 -9.48 -16.87 12.42
CA VAL A 138 -8.80 -15.59 12.62
C VAL A 138 -8.70 -14.76 11.35
N ARG A 139 -8.46 -15.40 10.21
CA ARG A 139 -8.40 -14.75 8.90
C ARG A 139 -9.70 -14.00 8.55
N PHE A 140 -10.84 -14.57 8.91
CA PHE A 140 -12.14 -13.93 8.65
C PHE A 140 -12.39 -12.70 9.53
N ILE A 141 -11.87 -12.70 10.75
CA ILE A 141 -11.89 -11.51 11.62
C ILE A 141 -11.09 -10.38 10.98
N GLY A 142 -9.89 -10.70 10.45
CA GLY A 142 -9.08 -9.75 9.70
C GLY A 142 -9.79 -9.22 8.44
N ALA A 143 -10.43 -10.11 7.68
CA ALA A 143 -11.23 -9.71 6.52
C ALA A 143 -12.39 -8.79 6.91
N GLY A 144 -13.05 -9.05 8.02
CA GLY A 144 -14.12 -8.21 8.57
C GLY A 144 -13.64 -6.79 8.93
N THR A 145 -12.46 -6.68 9.55
CA THR A 145 -11.86 -5.36 9.88
C THR A 145 -11.54 -4.56 8.62
N ILE A 146 -11.03 -5.20 7.55
CA ILE A 146 -10.81 -4.55 6.26
C ILE A 146 -12.14 -4.07 5.67
N GLY A 147 -13.19 -4.89 5.73
CA GLY A 147 -14.52 -4.52 5.26
C GLY A 147 -15.08 -3.29 5.98
N ILE A 148 -15.02 -3.26 7.30
CA ILE A 148 -15.46 -2.11 8.10
C ILE A 148 -14.63 -0.87 7.79
N ALA A 149 -13.31 -1.00 7.67
CA ALA A 149 -12.43 0.10 7.31
C ALA A 149 -12.74 0.66 5.92
N ALA A 150 -13.05 -0.22 4.95
CA ALA A 150 -13.45 0.19 3.60
C ALA A 150 -14.78 0.98 3.62
N ILE A 151 -15.77 0.51 4.36
CA ILE A 151 -17.07 1.21 4.54
C ILE A 151 -16.84 2.58 5.18
N TRP A 152 -16.02 2.64 6.24
CA TRP A 152 -15.67 3.90 6.90
C TRP A 152 -14.98 4.88 5.94
N THR A 153 -14.05 4.38 5.14
CA THR A 153 -13.35 5.19 4.13
C THR A 153 -14.33 5.76 3.09
N LEU A 154 -15.27 4.93 2.59
CA LEU A 154 -16.29 5.39 1.67
C LEU A 154 -17.17 6.48 2.28
N ILE A 155 -17.61 6.31 3.53
CA ILE A 155 -18.40 7.33 4.25
C ILE A 155 -17.59 8.62 4.42
N SER A 156 -16.32 8.51 4.80
CA SER A 156 -15.43 9.67 4.97
C SER A 156 -15.17 10.43 3.67
N LEU A 157 -15.12 9.71 2.54
CA LEU A 157 -14.93 10.31 1.21
C LEU A 157 -16.23 10.83 0.60
N ALA A 158 -17.39 10.45 1.11
CA ALA A 158 -18.70 10.89 0.57
C ALA A 158 -18.85 12.41 0.60
N LYS A 159 -18.40 13.08 1.67
CA LYS A 159 -18.47 14.53 1.80
C LYS A 159 -17.61 15.26 0.75
N PRO A 160 -16.29 15.01 0.62
CA PRO A 160 -15.48 15.65 -0.42
C PRO A 160 -15.93 15.29 -1.84
N MET A 161 -16.43 14.07 -2.06
CA MET A 161 -17.02 13.71 -3.35
C MET A 161 -18.25 14.54 -3.67
N TRP A 162 -19.16 14.74 -2.69
CA TRP A 162 -20.34 15.58 -2.85
C TRP A 162 -19.99 17.04 -3.11
N GLU A 163 -19.02 17.57 -2.38
CA GLU A 163 -18.52 18.94 -2.59
C GLU A 163 -17.89 19.09 -3.97
N GLY A 164 -17.09 18.14 -4.43
CA GLY A 164 -16.52 18.13 -5.78
C GLY A 164 -17.58 18.08 -6.89
N MET A 165 -18.60 17.23 -6.71
CA MET A 165 -19.74 17.19 -7.65
C MET A 165 -20.49 18.53 -7.68
N ARG A 166 -20.76 19.12 -6.52
CA ARG A 166 -21.46 20.40 -6.41
C ARG A 166 -20.68 21.51 -7.11
N LEU A 167 -19.36 21.58 -6.88
CA LEU A 167 -18.49 22.54 -7.58
C LEU A 167 -18.51 22.34 -9.10
N SER A 168 -18.50 21.10 -9.56
CA SER A 168 -18.58 20.78 -10.99
C SER A 168 -19.92 21.24 -11.60
N PHE A 169 -21.03 21.05 -10.89
CA PHE A 169 -22.33 21.54 -11.32
C PHE A 169 -22.41 23.07 -11.33
N ASP A 170 -21.81 23.76 -10.36
CA ASP A 170 -21.78 25.21 -10.29
C ASP A 170 -20.95 25.81 -11.43
N VAL A 171 -19.84 25.19 -11.81
CA VAL A 171 -19.03 25.58 -12.98
C VAL A 171 -19.79 25.37 -14.30
N ILE A 172 -20.59 24.31 -14.40
CA ILE A 172 -21.45 24.07 -15.58
C ILE A 172 -22.51 25.15 -15.71
N LYS A 173 -23.10 25.61 -14.57
CA LYS A 173 -24.11 26.68 -14.56
C LYS A 173 -23.54 28.07 -14.79
N ASN A 174 -22.31 28.33 -14.31
CA ASN A 174 -21.66 29.62 -14.39
C ASN A 174 -20.27 29.50 -15.04
N PRO A 175 -20.17 29.46 -16.38
CA PRO A 175 -18.89 29.31 -17.10
C PRO A 175 -17.89 30.45 -16.82
N SER A 176 -18.36 31.58 -16.31
CA SER A 176 -17.52 32.74 -15.94
C SER A 176 -16.59 32.49 -14.76
N LEU A 177 -16.90 31.54 -13.90
CA LEU A 177 -16.05 31.13 -12.77
C LEU A 177 -14.80 30.37 -13.24
N ALA A 178 -14.86 29.75 -14.40
CA ALA A 178 -13.73 29.00 -14.99
C ALA A 178 -12.75 29.89 -15.78
N GLN A 179 -13.10 31.15 -16.07
CA GLN A 179 -12.28 32.03 -16.89
C GLN A 179 -11.12 32.70 -16.15
N ASN A 180 -11.15 32.73 -14.82
CA ASN A 180 -10.13 33.37 -13.99
C ASN A 180 -9.04 32.41 -13.50
N THR A 181 -9.05 31.15 -13.92
CA THR A 181 -8.04 30.15 -13.56
C THR A 181 -6.86 30.20 -14.54
N HIS A 182 -5.65 30.06 -14.01
CA HIS A 182 -4.40 29.97 -14.78
C HIS A 182 -4.53 28.93 -15.89
N ARG A 183 -3.90 29.17 -17.04
CA ARG A 183 -4.02 28.30 -18.24
C ARG A 183 -3.61 26.84 -18.00
N ALA A 184 -2.78 26.58 -16.98
CA ALA A 184 -2.34 25.26 -16.54
C ALA A 184 -3.41 24.51 -15.71
N ASP A 185 -4.35 25.23 -15.09
CA ASP A 185 -5.42 24.68 -14.26
C ASP A 185 -6.78 24.63 -14.99
N ARG A 186 -6.78 24.85 -16.31
CA ARG A 186 -7.98 24.71 -17.13
C ARG A 186 -8.26 23.24 -17.38
N ASP A 187 -9.25 22.70 -16.66
CA ASP A 187 -9.81 21.40 -16.94
C ASP A 187 -10.46 21.35 -18.33
N LEU A 188 -10.47 20.15 -18.91
CA LEU A 188 -11.19 19.89 -20.15
C LEU A 188 -12.67 20.26 -19.98
N SER A 189 -13.28 20.82 -21.02
CA SER A 189 -14.69 21.20 -20.94
C SER A 189 -15.56 20.01 -20.50
N PRO A 190 -16.57 20.22 -19.62
CA PRO A 190 -17.40 19.13 -19.09
C PRO A 190 -18.04 18.25 -20.16
N LYS A 191 -18.34 18.84 -21.34
CA LYS A 191 -18.89 18.12 -22.49
C LYS A 191 -17.88 17.10 -23.07
N VAL A 192 -16.60 17.48 -23.12
CA VAL A 192 -15.52 16.59 -23.61
C VAL A 192 -15.25 15.48 -22.59
N MET A 193 -15.27 15.79 -21.30
CA MET A 193 -15.12 14.79 -20.24
C MET A 193 -16.23 13.72 -20.27
N ILE A 194 -17.49 14.16 -20.41
CA ILE A 194 -18.64 13.24 -20.51
C ILE A 194 -18.53 12.39 -21.79
N ALA A 195 -18.20 13.00 -22.93
CA ALA A 195 -18.04 12.27 -24.19
C ALA A 195 -16.91 11.24 -24.12
N LEU A 196 -15.76 11.60 -23.52
CA LEU A 196 -14.63 10.69 -23.33
C LEU A 196 -14.95 9.57 -22.32
N SER A 197 -15.68 9.87 -21.25
CA SER A 197 -16.11 8.87 -20.28
C SER A 197 -17.11 7.88 -20.89
N LEU A 198 -18.04 8.35 -21.71
CA LEU A 198 -18.98 7.48 -22.45
C LEU A 198 -18.25 6.60 -23.48
N LEU A 199 -17.25 7.14 -24.16
CA LEU A 199 -16.44 6.41 -25.13
C LEU A 199 -15.55 5.34 -24.49
N MET A 200 -15.15 5.53 -23.21
CA MET A 200 -14.36 4.56 -22.46
C MET A 200 -15.18 3.41 -21.87
N VAL A 201 -16.50 3.58 -21.73
CA VAL A 201 -17.41 2.56 -21.17
C VAL A 201 -18.01 1.66 -22.27
N LEU A 202 -17.92 2.07 -23.54
CA LEU A 202 -18.30 1.29 -24.74
C LEU A 202 -17.15 0.43 -25.23
#